data_198bdd295e65d71ce753234462080452
#
_entry.id   198bdd295e65d71ce753234462080452
#
_cell.length_a   1.000
_cell.length_b   1.000
_cell.length_c   1.000
_cell.angle_alpha   90.00
_cell.angle_beta   90.00
_cell.angle_gamma   90.00
#
_symmetry.space_group_name_H-M   'P 1'
#
loop_
_entity.id
_entity.type
_entity.pdbx_description
1 polymer ?
#
loop_
_entity_poly.entity_id
_entity_poly.type
_entity_poly.pdbx_seq_one_letter_code
_entity_poly.pdbx_strand_id
1 'polypeptide(L)'
;MKKIISIICGLMILAACGDSDSTSLSTNSVTLEPTVSVETETETEMPAQDQETAEPDESEVVQPSIDYPTAIVSLSPTATEMLFAIGAGEQVVAVDNYSYWPPQAPVVDDLSGWNPNVEAIASFEPDLVILSDTGVQEELELLGIRVYVAAAAVELEDVYSQLGEIGDITGNSQGSSMVVAQMREQIEEILDAIQMPSDSLTYFHELDDTLYSVTSSTFIGQIYTMTGLKNIADPADEDGTAWGYPQLSEEFILEADPDIIFFADATCCAQSVATISARPGWSELSAVRNGNVFEMDSDISSRWGPRLVDFLETVANAVATVNAR
;
A
#
# COMPACT_ATOMS: atom_id res chain seq x y z
N MET A 1 -36.01 -3.64 -36.14
CA MET A 1 -36.60 -2.34 -36.61
C MET A 1 -35.78 -1.25 -35.93
N LYS A 2 -35.12 -0.44 -36.73
CA LYS A 2 -34.24 0.66 -36.37
C LYS A 2 -34.99 1.80 -35.72
N LYS A 3 -34.44 2.44 -34.70
CA LYS A 3 -34.57 3.90 -34.54
C LYS A 3 -33.30 4.45 -33.86
N ILE A 4 -32.53 5.12 -34.70
CA ILE A 4 -31.47 6.06 -34.40
C ILE A 4 -32.13 7.37 -33.97
N ILE A 5 -31.68 7.97 -32.87
CA ILE A 5 -31.89 9.41 -32.63
C ILE A 5 -30.53 9.99 -32.23
N SER A 6 -30.02 10.77 -33.19
CA SER A 6 -28.86 11.67 -33.08
C SER A 6 -29.41 13.01 -32.60
N ILE A 7 -28.82 13.63 -31.60
CA ILE A 7 -28.98 15.07 -31.32
C ILE A 7 -27.59 15.66 -31.06
N ILE A 8 -27.32 16.65 -31.86
CA ILE A 8 -26.13 17.51 -32.01
C ILE A 8 -26.36 18.78 -31.19
N CYS A 9 -25.24 19.43 -30.85
CA CYS A 9 -25.05 20.86 -30.53
C CYS A 9 -25.01 21.21 -29.03
N GLY A 10 -23.92 21.79 -28.58
CA GLY A 10 -23.63 23.19 -28.60
C GLY A 10 -22.31 23.55 -27.93
N LEU A 11 -21.44 24.06 -28.73
CA LEU A 11 -20.20 24.73 -28.41
C LEU A 11 -20.50 26.12 -27.81
N MET A 12 -19.92 26.47 -26.65
CA MET A 12 -19.78 27.87 -26.24
C MET A 12 -18.39 28.09 -25.66
N ILE A 13 -17.60 28.82 -26.44
CA ILE A 13 -16.34 29.46 -26.09
C ILE A 13 -16.69 30.79 -25.44
N LEU A 14 -16.15 31.09 -24.27
CA LEU A 14 -15.99 32.48 -23.81
C LEU A 14 -14.59 32.63 -23.19
N ALA A 15 -13.79 33.38 -23.92
CA ALA A 15 -12.51 33.95 -23.50
C ALA A 15 -12.77 35.22 -22.68
N ALA A 16 -12.05 35.41 -21.61
CA ALA A 16 -11.84 36.75 -21.02
C ALA A 16 -10.41 36.81 -20.47
N CYS A 17 -9.64 37.67 -21.10
CA CYS A 17 -8.35 38.21 -20.66
C CYS A 17 -8.54 39.14 -19.47
N GLY A 18 -7.57 39.20 -18.57
CA GLY A 18 -7.44 40.24 -17.55
C GLY A 18 -6.02 40.26 -17.03
N ASP A 19 -5.32 41.32 -17.36
CA ASP A 19 -3.90 41.65 -17.22
C ASP A 19 -3.55 42.25 -15.86
N SER A 20 -2.23 42.21 -15.54
CA SER A 20 -1.49 43.14 -14.65
C SER A 20 -1.64 42.94 -13.12
N ASP A 21 -0.57 42.78 -12.33
CA ASP A 21 0.51 43.78 -12.13
C ASP A 21 1.68 43.19 -11.35
N SER A 22 2.85 43.66 -11.73
CA SER A 22 4.15 43.45 -11.13
C SER A 22 4.32 44.21 -9.82
N THR A 23 4.95 43.64 -8.82
CA THR A 23 5.69 44.43 -7.83
C THR A 23 6.96 43.71 -7.40
N SER A 24 8.06 44.27 -7.81
CA SER A 24 9.43 43.99 -7.42
C SER A 24 9.77 44.69 -6.09
N LEU A 25 10.46 44.02 -5.19
CA LEU A 25 11.33 44.64 -4.17
C LEU A 25 12.41 43.59 -3.82
N SER A 26 13.57 43.79 -4.34
CA SER A 26 14.80 44.43 -3.82
C SER A 26 15.54 43.64 -2.73
N THR A 27 16.60 43.07 -3.20
CA THR A 27 17.93 42.74 -2.66
C THR A 27 18.30 43.28 -1.28
N ASN A 28 18.91 42.41 -0.45
CA ASN A 28 20.07 42.77 0.35
C ASN A 28 21.03 41.60 0.50
N SER A 29 22.15 41.72 -0.18
CA SER A 29 23.36 40.92 -0.04
C SER A 29 24.15 41.42 1.14
N VAL A 30 24.61 40.52 2.01
CA VAL A 30 25.69 40.79 2.96
C VAL A 30 26.77 39.78 2.73
N THR A 31 27.86 40.26 2.13
CA THR A 31 29.14 39.61 1.97
C THR A 31 29.98 39.86 3.22
N LEU A 32 30.53 38.82 3.83
CA LEU A 32 31.65 38.90 4.75
C LEU A 32 32.73 37.90 4.34
N GLU A 33 33.82 38.44 3.83
CA GLU A 33 35.10 37.76 3.66
C GLU A 33 35.84 37.65 5.01
N PRO A 34 36.61 36.59 5.25
CA PRO A 34 37.61 36.57 6.28
C PRO A 34 39.03 36.73 5.68
N THR A 35 39.75 37.60 6.29
CA THR A 35 41.15 38.01 6.07
C THR A 35 42.13 36.87 6.43
N VAL A 36 43.08 36.70 5.55
CA VAL A 36 44.32 35.85 5.70
C VAL A 36 45.32 36.56 6.64
N SER A 37 45.98 35.78 7.50
CA SER A 37 47.27 36.11 8.06
C SER A 37 48.22 34.92 7.92
N VAL A 38 49.26 35.19 7.18
CA VAL A 38 50.44 34.34 6.94
C VAL A 38 51.44 34.66 8.06
N GLU A 39 52.01 33.65 8.69
CA GLU A 39 53.33 33.70 9.35
C GLU A 39 54.18 32.53 8.93
N THR A 40 55.33 32.89 8.41
CA THR A 40 56.45 32.11 7.95
C THR A 40 57.45 31.96 9.07
N GLU A 41 57.96 30.77 9.38
CA GLU A 41 59.27 30.53 9.96
C GLU A 41 59.81 29.14 9.58
N THR A 42 60.76 29.17 8.72
CA THR A 42 62.20 28.83 8.79
C THR A 42 62.60 27.34 8.97
N GLU A 43 63.25 26.88 7.90
CA GLU A 43 64.01 25.66 7.71
C GLU A 43 64.99 25.33 8.85
N THR A 44 65.10 24.04 9.13
CA THR A 44 66.36 23.43 9.61
C THR A 44 66.55 22.04 8.96
N GLU A 45 67.52 21.96 8.10
CA GLU A 45 68.07 20.68 7.54
C GLU A 45 68.82 19.87 8.58
N MET A 46 68.72 18.53 8.49
CA MET A 46 69.80 17.50 8.61
C MET A 46 69.20 16.11 8.91
N PRO A 47 69.87 14.97 8.59
CA PRO A 47 70.12 14.36 7.26
C PRO A 47 69.44 12.95 7.14
N ALA A 48 69.52 12.43 5.90
CA ALA A 48 69.04 11.12 5.48
C ALA A 48 69.55 9.93 6.29
N GLN A 49 68.64 9.04 6.69
CA GLN A 49 68.85 7.63 6.91
C GLN A 49 67.96 6.83 6.02
N ASP A 50 68.53 6.04 5.12
CA ASP A 50 67.93 5.00 4.33
C ASP A 50 67.22 4.01 5.27
N GLN A 51 65.89 4.03 5.30
CA GLN A 51 65.09 2.90 5.72
C GLN A 51 64.24 2.48 4.56
N GLU A 52 64.58 1.35 4.00
CA GLU A 52 63.81 0.53 3.10
C GLU A 52 62.51 0.16 3.80
N THR A 53 61.47 1.01 3.59
CA THR A 53 60.09 0.72 4.02
C THR A 53 59.51 -0.19 2.97
N ALA A 54 59.33 -1.46 3.32
CA ALA A 54 58.43 -2.38 2.65
C ALA A 54 57.03 -1.72 2.62
N GLU A 55 56.56 -1.44 1.42
CA GLU A 55 55.14 -1.05 1.21
C GLU A 55 54.27 -2.18 1.73
N PRO A 56 53.27 -1.91 2.59
CA PRO A 56 52.24 -2.90 2.87
C PRO A 56 51.47 -3.11 1.58
N ASP A 57 51.49 -4.35 1.10
CA ASP A 57 50.58 -4.85 0.08
C ASP A 57 49.12 -4.59 0.58
N GLU A 58 48.58 -3.42 0.22
CA GLU A 58 47.13 -3.18 0.31
C GLU A 58 46.48 -4.08 -0.71
N SER A 59 46.31 -5.35 -0.35
CA SER A 59 45.33 -6.19 -0.98
C SER A 59 43.97 -5.51 -0.78
N GLU A 60 43.55 -4.76 -1.76
CA GLU A 60 42.23 -4.19 -1.91
C GLU A 60 41.24 -5.34 -1.75
N VAL A 61 40.62 -5.44 -0.58
CA VAL A 61 39.51 -6.34 -0.35
C VAL A 61 38.38 -5.78 -1.21
N VAL A 62 38.28 -6.23 -2.46
CA VAL A 62 37.18 -5.97 -3.34
C VAL A 62 35.96 -6.61 -2.66
N GLN A 63 35.26 -5.83 -1.86
CA GLN A 63 33.91 -6.21 -1.40
C GLN A 63 33.05 -6.36 -2.67
N PRO A 64 32.35 -7.48 -2.83
CA PRO A 64 31.41 -7.59 -3.95
C PRO A 64 30.44 -6.42 -3.87
N SER A 65 30.43 -5.57 -4.88
CA SER A 65 29.40 -4.53 -5.02
C SER A 65 28.07 -5.25 -5.16
N ILE A 66 27.18 -5.09 -4.18
CA ILE A 66 25.82 -5.55 -4.32
C ILE A 66 25.17 -4.64 -5.36
N ASP A 67 24.80 -5.20 -6.49
CA ASP A 67 24.13 -4.48 -7.56
C ASP A 67 22.62 -4.47 -7.28
N TYR A 68 22.14 -3.35 -6.73
CA TYR A 68 20.72 -3.15 -6.46
C TYR A 68 19.97 -2.77 -7.74
N PRO A 69 18.66 -3.10 -7.86
CA PRO A 69 17.89 -2.75 -9.03
C PRO A 69 17.76 -1.25 -9.20
N THR A 70 17.83 -0.81 -10.45
CA THR A 70 17.66 0.58 -10.86
C THR A 70 16.40 0.78 -11.70
N ALA A 71 15.82 -0.32 -12.20
CA ALA A 71 14.62 -0.34 -13.03
C ALA A 71 13.68 -1.44 -12.54
N ILE A 72 12.74 -1.08 -11.67
CA ILE A 72 11.75 -2.01 -11.11
C ILE A 72 10.42 -1.84 -11.84
N VAL A 73 9.84 -2.95 -12.31
CA VAL A 73 8.43 -3.02 -12.72
C VAL A 73 7.64 -3.74 -11.64
N SER A 74 6.59 -3.10 -11.10
CA SER A 74 5.73 -3.72 -10.09
C SER A 74 4.33 -3.98 -10.63
N LEU A 75 3.90 -5.24 -10.60
CA LEU A 75 2.56 -5.69 -10.97
C LEU A 75 1.78 -6.15 -9.72
N SER A 76 2.06 -5.52 -8.59
CA SER A 76 1.39 -5.75 -7.31
C SER A 76 1.11 -4.42 -6.64
N PRO A 77 -0.17 -4.04 -6.49
CA PRO A 77 -0.53 -2.81 -5.79
C PRO A 77 0.05 -2.73 -4.37
N THR A 78 0.01 -3.84 -3.63
CA THR A 78 0.59 -3.92 -2.27
C THR A 78 2.10 -3.70 -2.27
N ALA A 79 2.83 -4.40 -3.16
CA ALA A 79 4.28 -4.25 -3.24
C ALA A 79 4.69 -2.85 -3.75
N THR A 80 3.88 -2.24 -4.64
CA THR A 80 4.08 -0.85 -5.06
C THR A 80 4.01 0.09 -3.86
N GLU A 81 3.01 -0.04 -3.00
CA GLU A 81 2.92 0.75 -1.77
C GLU A 81 4.13 0.53 -0.84
N MET A 82 4.58 -0.73 -0.70
CA MET A 82 5.77 -1.07 0.08
C MET A 82 7.03 -0.40 -0.49
N LEU A 83 7.26 -0.49 -1.81
CA LEU A 83 8.42 0.13 -2.48
C LEU A 83 8.51 1.63 -2.20
N PHE A 84 7.40 2.34 -2.35
CA PHE A 84 7.39 3.78 -2.10
C PHE A 84 7.55 4.10 -0.62
N ALA A 85 6.94 3.35 0.28
CA ALA A 85 7.03 3.56 1.72
C ALA A 85 8.46 3.39 2.26
N ILE A 86 9.22 2.41 1.75
CA ILE A 86 10.60 2.15 2.19
C ILE A 86 11.64 3.06 1.52
N GLY A 87 11.22 3.92 0.57
CA GLY A 87 12.12 4.84 -0.13
C GLY A 87 12.70 4.31 -1.46
N ALA A 88 12.19 3.18 -1.99
CA ALA A 88 12.59 2.61 -3.28
C ALA A 88 11.86 3.23 -4.49
N GLY A 89 11.04 4.25 -4.30
CA GLY A 89 10.17 4.81 -5.34
C GLY A 89 10.91 5.32 -6.59
N GLU A 90 12.14 5.85 -6.44
CA GLU A 90 12.94 6.32 -7.58
C GLU A 90 13.46 5.17 -8.48
N GLN A 91 13.47 3.94 -7.97
CA GLN A 91 13.85 2.74 -8.72
C GLN A 91 12.68 2.20 -9.55
N VAL A 92 11.42 2.61 -9.26
CA VAL A 92 10.22 2.11 -9.93
C VAL A 92 10.02 2.83 -11.25
N VAL A 93 10.10 2.11 -12.36
CA VAL A 93 9.98 2.67 -13.72
C VAL A 93 8.58 2.48 -14.32
N ALA A 94 7.83 1.46 -13.90
CA ALA A 94 6.44 1.23 -14.31
C ALA A 94 5.69 0.40 -13.28
N VAL A 95 4.38 0.63 -13.17
CA VAL A 95 3.48 -0.17 -12.35
C VAL A 95 2.19 -0.47 -13.12
N ASP A 96 1.45 -1.49 -12.69
CA ASP A 96 0.18 -1.85 -13.33
C ASP A 96 -0.93 -0.81 -13.08
N ASN A 97 -2.06 -0.96 -13.77
CA ASN A 97 -3.17 -0.04 -13.73
C ASN A 97 -3.98 -0.03 -12.41
N TYR A 98 -3.70 -0.96 -11.48
CA TYR A 98 -4.27 -0.97 -10.13
C TYR A 98 -3.29 -0.45 -9.07
N SER A 99 -2.03 -0.23 -9.44
CA SER A 99 -0.96 0.24 -8.56
C SER A 99 -0.85 1.78 -8.54
N TYR A 100 -1.97 2.49 -8.44
CA TYR A 100 -2.04 3.96 -8.53
C TYR A 100 -1.76 4.68 -7.19
N TRP A 101 -1.41 3.96 -6.14
CA TRP A 101 -0.97 4.55 -4.88
C TRP A 101 0.51 4.22 -4.61
N PRO A 102 1.28 5.23 -4.17
CA PRO A 102 0.93 6.65 -3.99
C PRO A 102 0.75 7.38 -5.34
N PRO A 103 0.17 8.61 -5.35
CA PRO A 103 -0.14 9.32 -6.61
C PRO A 103 1.02 9.58 -7.57
N GLN A 104 2.26 9.46 -7.11
CA GLN A 104 3.48 9.56 -7.92
C GLN A 104 3.89 8.24 -8.58
N ALA A 105 3.22 7.13 -8.31
CA ALA A 105 3.51 5.85 -8.94
C ALA A 105 3.36 5.96 -10.47
N PRO A 106 4.35 5.46 -11.27
CA PRO A 106 4.35 5.56 -12.72
C PRO A 106 3.40 4.52 -13.36
N VAL A 107 2.09 4.77 -13.26
CA VAL A 107 1.05 3.86 -13.77
C VAL A 107 1.09 3.75 -15.28
N VAL A 108 1.01 2.53 -15.77
CA VAL A 108 0.94 2.20 -17.21
C VAL A 108 -0.35 1.41 -17.46
N ASP A 109 -1.27 1.99 -18.23
CA ASP A 109 -2.61 1.43 -18.47
C ASP A 109 -2.60 0.03 -19.13
N ASP A 110 -1.57 -0.26 -19.94
CA ASP A 110 -1.43 -1.54 -20.63
C ASP A 110 -0.75 -2.62 -19.78
N LEU A 111 -0.26 -2.29 -18.58
CA LEU A 111 0.26 -3.28 -17.64
C LEU A 111 -0.87 -3.77 -16.72
N SER A 112 -0.91 -5.08 -16.50
CA SER A 112 -1.92 -5.73 -15.67
C SER A 112 -1.30 -6.82 -14.79
N GLY A 113 -1.56 -6.77 -13.49
CA GLY A 113 -1.21 -7.86 -12.58
C GLY A 113 -2.09 -9.11 -12.77
N TRP A 114 -3.30 -8.96 -13.33
CA TRP A 114 -4.22 -10.08 -13.59
C TRP A 114 -3.95 -10.84 -14.88
N ASN A 115 -3.44 -10.15 -15.90
CA ASN A 115 -3.12 -10.73 -17.20
C ASN A 115 -1.80 -10.11 -17.69
N PRO A 116 -0.69 -10.45 -17.04
CA PRO A 116 0.60 -9.87 -17.33
C PRO A 116 1.07 -10.23 -18.75
N ASN A 117 1.60 -9.22 -19.47
CA ASN A 117 2.19 -9.38 -20.78
C ASN A 117 3.71 -9.27 -20.68
N VAL A 118 4.42 -10.38 -20.85
CA VAL A 118 5.88 -10.46 -20.72
C VAL A 118 6.62 -9.50 -21.67
N GLU A 119 6.13 -9.34 -22.91
CA GLU A 119 6.76 -8.44 -23.89
C GLU A 119 6.59 -6.97 -23.47
N ALA A 120 5.40 -6.61 -22.96
CA ALA A 120 5.14 -5.27 -22.45
C ALA A 120 6.02 -4.98 -21.22
N ILE A 121 6.13 -5.92 -20.28
CA ILE A 121 7.00 -5.81 -19.10
C ILE A 121 8.47 -5.62 -19.53
N ALA A 122 8.97 -6.50 -20.41
CA ALA A 122 10.36 -6.48 -20.88
C ALA A 122 10.73 -5.19 -21.64
N SER A 123 9.74 -4.50 -22.24
CA SER A 123 9.98 -3.24 -22.96
C SER A 123 10.47 -2.09 -22.06
N PHE A 124 10.29 -2.19 -20.74
CA PHE A 124 10.83 -1.26 -19.75
C PHE A 124 12.27 -1.59 -19.34
N GLU A 125 12.86 -2.65 -19.92
CA GLU A 125 14.22 -3.14 -19.59
C GLU A 125 14.45 -3.29 -18.08
N PRO A 126 13.52 -3.93 -17.33
CA PRO A 126 13.63 -4.03 -15.88
C PRO A 126 14.76 -4.96 -15.47
N ASP A 127 15.42 -4.63 -14.38
CA ASP A 127 16.39 -5.52 -13.70
C ASP A 127 15.74 -6.25 -12.49
N LEU A 128 14.53 -5.83 -12.11
CA LEU A 128 13.66 -6.53 -11.16
C LEU A 128 12.18 -6.37 -11.56
N VAL A 129 11.43 -7.46 -11.52
CA VAL A 129 9.97 -7.44 -11.61
C VAL A 129 9.38 -7.98 -10.32
N ILE A 130 8.36 -7.29 -9.78
CA ILE A 130 7.59 -7.75 -8.62
C ILE A 130 6.20 -8.17 -9.07
N LEU A 131 5.83 -9.41 -8.76
CA LEU A 131 4.55 -10.03 -9.10
C LEU A 131 3.74 -10.34 -7.83
N SER A 132 2.41 -10.48 -7.95
CA SER A 132 1.56 -11.00 -6.87
C SER A 132 1.52 -12.53 -6.84
N ASP A 133 1.83 -13.18 -7.97
CA ASP A 133 1.84 -14.63 -8.13
C ASP A 133 2.93 -15.10 -9.11
N THR A 134 3.02 -16.39 -9.33
CA THR A 134 4.06 -17.03 -10.17
C THR A 134 3.69 -17.15 -11.64
N GLY A 135 2.57 -16.56 -12.09
CA GLY A 135 1.98 -16.83 -13.41
C GLY A 135 2.91 -16.65 -14.60
N VAL A 136 3.76 -15.60 -14.59
CA VAL A 136 4.73 -15.33 -15.69
C VAL A 136 6.19 -15.28 -15.19
N GLN A 137 6.44 -15.80 -14.01
CA GLN A 137 7.77 -15.78 -13.40
C GLN A 137 8.81 -16.48 -14.27
N GLU A 138 8.53 -17.73 -14.72
CA GLU A 138 9.47 -18.54 -15.51
C GLU A 138 9.83 -17.83 -16.83
N GLU A 139 8.85 -17.23 -17.51
CA GLU A 139 9.05 -16.53 -18.78
C GLU A 139 9.96 -15.30 -18.61
N LEU A 140 9.79 -14.55 -17.52
CA LEU A 140 10.64 -13.39 -17.23
C LEU A 140 12.07 -13.81 -16.85
N GLU A 141 12.21 -14.87 -16.05
CA GLU A 141 13.52 -15.41 -15.66
C GLU A 141 14.30 -15.98 -16.87
N LEU A 142 13.61 -16.58 -17.86
CA LEU A 142 14.21 -17.01 -19.12
C LEU A 142 14.77 -15.84 -19.94
N LEU A 143 14.24 -14.64 -19.79
CA LEU A 143 14.77 -13.41 -20.37
C LEU A 143 15.93 -12.79 -19.56
N GLY A 144 16.30 -13.43 -18.43
CA GLY A 144 17.34 -12.92 -17.54
C GLY A 144 16.89 -11.84 -16.57
N ILE A 145 15.58 -11.61 -16.45
CA ILE A 145 15.00 -10.62 -15.54
C ILE A 145 14.81 -11.29 -14.16
N ARG A 146 15.27 -10.62 -13.10
CA ARG A 146 15.01 -11.09 -11.73
C ARG A 146 13.54 -10.90 -11.39
N VAL A 147 12.95 -11.87 -10.69
CA VAL A 147 11.57 -11.81 -10.24
C VAL A 147 11.50 -11.99 -8.73
N TYR A 148 10.70 -11.18 -8.08
CA TYR A 148 10.26 -11.36 -6.70
C TYR A 148 8.73 -11.53 -6.67
N VAL A 149 8.26 -12.59 -6.01
CA VAL A 149 6.82 -12.84 -5.86
C VAL A 149 6.39 -12.39 -4.47
N ALA A 150 5.67 -11.26 -4.42
CA ALA A 150 5.03 -10.74 -3.21
C ALA A 150 3.67 -11.43 -3.01
N ALA A 151 3.68 -12.68 -2.57
CA ALA A 151 2.47 -13.46 -2.35
C ALA A 151 1.57 -12.83 -1.28
N ALA A 152 0.27 -13.16 -1.31
CA ALA A 152 -0.67 -12.66 -0.32
C ALA A 152 -0.24 -13.03 1.10
N ALA A 153 -0.22 -12.05 2.01
CA ALA A 153 0.05 -12.26 3.41
C ALA A 153 -1.09 -13.07 4.06
N VAL A 154 -0.72 -14.00 4.92
CA VAL A 154 -1.67 -14.78 5.72
C VAL A 154 -1.84 -14.14 7.10
N GLU A 155 -0.74 -13.60 7.64
CA GLU A 155 -0.72 -12.94 8.94
C GLU A 155 0.12 -11.65 8.92
N LEU A 156 0.03 -10.86 9.98
CA LEU A 156 0.71 -9.56 10.05
C LEU A 156 2.24 -9.68 9.96
N GLU A 157 2.81 -10.77 10.46
CA GLU A 157 4.25 -11.01 10.40
C GLU A 157 4.74 -11.24 8.97
N ASP A 158 3.90 -11.79 8.08
CA ASP A 158 4.21 -11.91 6.65
C ASP A 158 4.38 -10.53 6.00
N VAL A 159 3.57 -9.55 6.39
CA VAL A 159 3.69 -8.17 5.90
C VAL A 159 5.05 -7.57 6.28
N TYR A 160 5.45 -7.75 7.53
CA TYR A 160 6.74 -7.25 8.02
C TYR A 160 7.91 -7.96 7.33
N SER A 161 7.78 -9.27 7.09
CA SER A 161 8.76 -10.07 6.36
C SER A 161 8.92 -9.58 4.92
N GLN A 162 7.82 -9.37 4.21
CA GLN A 162 7.83 -8.87 2.82
C GLN A 162 8.44 -7.47 2.73
N LEU A 163 8.10 -6.57 3.67
CA LEU A 163 8.74 -5.25 3.75
C LEU A 163 10.26 -5.37 3.92
N GLY A 164 10.73 -6.29 4.79
CA GLY A 164 12.14 -6.57 4.98
C GLY A 164 12.81 -7.10 3.72
N GLU A 165 12.21 -8.12 3.09
CA GLU A 165 12.73 -8.75 1.87
C GLU A 165 12.81 -7.76 0.71
N ILE A 166 11.75 -6.94 0.49
CA ILE A 166 11.75 -5.88 -0.52
C ILE A 166 12.82 -4.83 -0.20
N GLY A 167 12.98 -4.47 1.07
CA GLY A 167 14.05 -3.60 1.53
C GLY A 167 15.45 -4.13 1.20
N ASP A 168 15.68 -5.41 1.43
CA ASP A 168 16.97 -6.05 1.19
C ASP A 168 17.29 -6.17 -0.30
N ILE A 169 16.34 -6.59 -1.13
CA ILE A 169 16.57 -6.75 -2.58
C ILE A 169 16.70 -5.41 -3.31
N THR A 170 16.18 -4.31 -2.74
CA THR A 170 16.24 -2.96 -3.33
C THR A 170 17.33 -2.08 -2.73
N GLY A 171 18.03 -2.54 -1.68
CA GLY A 171 19.03 -1.74 -0.96
C GLY A 171 18.43 -0.72 0.02
N ASN A 172 17.16 -0.86 0.36
CA ASN A 172 16.42 0.05 1.23
C ASN A 172 16.09 -0.57 2.61
N SER A 173 16.95 -1.47 3.14
CA SER A 173 16.74 -2.21 4.40
C SER A 173 16.56 -1.27 5.61
N GLN A 174 17.18 -0.09 5.62
CA GLN A 174 16.95 0.90 6.67
C GLN A 174 15.53 1.48 6.58
N GLY A 175 15.06 1.80 5.38
CA GLY A 175 13.70 2.30 5.13
C GLY A 175 12.65 1.28 5.56
N SER A 176 12.82 0.01 5.17
CA SER A 176 11.90 -1.07 5.55
C SER A 176 11.86 -1.27 7.07
N SER A 177 13.00 -1.26 7.75
CA SER A 177 13.06 -1.36 9.22
C SER A 177 12.31 -0.23 9.91
N MET A 178 12.42 1.00 9.39
CA MET A 178 11.70 2.16 9.92
C MET A 178 10.18 2.03 9.71
N VAL A 179 9.74 1.60 8.52
CA VAL A 179 8.31 1.40 8.22
C VAL A 179 7.72 0.32 9.12
N VAL A 180 8.40 -0.82 9.27
CA VAL A 180 7.95 -1.91 10.16
C VAL A 180 7.84 -1.44 11.61
N ALA A 181 8.83 -0.70 12.12
CA ALA A 181 8.81 -0.17 13.48
C ALA A 181 7.63 0.79 13.68
N GLN A 182 7.40 1.69 12.73
CA GLN A 182 6.30 2.65 12.76
C GLN A 182 4.93 1.94 12.72
N MET A 183 4.77 0.94 11.85
CA MET A 183 3.52 0.16 11.76
C MET A 183 3.22 -0.55 13.08
N ARG A 184 4.23 -1.18 13.71
CA ARG A 184 4.08 -1.87 15.00
C ARG A 184 3.65 -0.90 16.11
N GLU A 185 4.29 0.26 16.18
CA GLU A 185 3.96 1.32 17.15
C GLU A 185 2.52 1.82 16.96
N GLN A 186 2.13 2.15 15.72
CA GLN A 186 0.79 2.63 15.43
C GLN A 186 -0.30 1.58 15.72
N ILE A 187 -0.05 0.30 15.38
CA ILE A 187 -0.98 -0.79 15.69
C ILE A 187 -1.15 -0.92 17.21
N GLU A 188 -0.06 -0.90 17.98
CA GLU A 188 -0.10 -0.96 19.44
C GLU A 188 -0.90 0.22 20.02
N GLU A 189 -0.63 1.45 19.57
CA GLU A 189 -1.35 2.65 19.99
C GLU A 189 -2.86 2.56 19.70
N ILE A 190 -3.24 2.09 18.51
CA ILE A 190 -4.65 1.93 18.13
C ILE A 190 -5.32 0.90 19.03
N LEU A 191 -4.70 -0.26 19.25
CA LEU A 191 -5.25 -1.35 20.06
C LEU A 191 -5.37 -0.95 21.55
N ASP A 192 -4.39 -0.22 22.08
CA ASP A 192 -4.43 0.28 23.46
C ASP A 192 -5.52 1.34 23.67
N ALA A 193 -5.88 2.08 22.62
CA ALA A 193 -6.94 3.07 22.66
C ALA A 193 -8.36 2.47 22.58
N ILE A 194 -8.50 1.24 22.06
CA ILE A 194 -9.80 0.59 21.93
C ILE A 194 -10.33 0.18 23.31
N GLN A 195 -11.52 0.68 23.65
CA GLN A 195 -12.28 0.11 24.75
C GLN A 195 -12.98 -1.15 24.23
N MET A 196 -12.42 -2.31 24.60
CA MET A 196 -13.03 -3.58 24.21
C MET A 196 -14.46 -3.65 24.74
N PRO A 197 -15.45 -3.99 23.85
CA PRO A 197 -16.85 -4.11 24.30
C PRO A 197 -16.99 -5.15 25.40
N SER A 198 -17.88 -4.92 26.37
CA SER A 198 -18.18 -5.89 27.44
C SER A 198 -18.80 -7.18 26.87
N ASP A 199 -19.53 -7.05 25.78
CA ASP A 199 -20.07 -8.14 24.97
C ASP A 199 -19.39 -8.08 23.60
N SER A 200 -18.97 -9.24 23.09
CA SER A 200 -18.33 -9.29 21.76
C SER A 200 -19.34 -8.91 20.68
N LEU A 201 -19.13 -7.76 20.04
CA LEU A 201 -19.92 -7.33 18.89
C LEU A 201 -19.67 -8.24 17.70
N THR A 202 -20.72 -8.52 16.94
CA THR A 202 -20.66 -9.28 15.70
C THR A 202 -20.60 -8.34 14.49
N TYR A 203 -19.90 -8.79 13.43
CA TYR A 203 -19.82 -8.02 12.20
C TYR A 203 -20.05 -8.87 10.95
N PHE A 204 -20.57 -8.21 9.91
CA PHE A 204 -20.58 -8.67 8.53
C PHE A 204 -19.67 -7.76 7.70
N HIS A 205 -18.80 -8.36 6.88
CA HIS A 205 -17.99 -7.65 5.89
C HIS A 205 -18.48 -8.01 4.49
N GLU A 206 -18.95 -7.04 3.72
CA GLU A 206 -19.41 -7.20 2.36
C GLU A 206 -18.27 -6.83 1.40
N LEU A 207 -17.82 -7.81 0.60
CA LEU A 207 -16.81 -7.62 -0.44
C LEU A 207 -17.41 -7.10 -1.73
N ASP A 208 -18.60 -7.58 -2.07
CA ASP A 208 -19.36 -7.18 -3.26
C ASP A 208 -20.88 -7.36 -3.06
N ASP A 209 -21.67 -6.83 -3.98
CA ASP A 209 -23.14 -6.85 -3.95
C ASP A 209 -23.77 -8.24 -4.18
N THR A 210 -22.95 -9.26 -4.41
CA THR A 210 -23.37 -10.67 -4.45
C THR A 210 -23.20 -11.38 -3.11
N LEU A 211 -22.88 -10.63 -2.03
CA LEU A 211 -22.75 -11.06 -0.65
C LEU A 211 -21.56 -12.00 -0.37
N TYR A 212 -20.49 -11.91 -1.15
CA TYR A 212 -19.24 -12.49 -0.72
C TYR A 212 -18.73 -11.77 0.53
N SER A 213 -18.20 -12.55 1.46
CA SER A 213 -17.67 -12.09 2.74
C SER A 213 -16.28 -12.66 2.98
N VAL A 214 -15.72 -12.31 4.13
CA VAL A 214 -14.45 -12.85 4.63
C VAL A 214 -14.69 -13.57 5.96
N THR A 215 -13.93 -14.64 6.24
CA THR A 215 -13.91 -15.26 7.57
C THR A 215 -12.75 -14.72 8.40
N SER A 216 -12.75 -14.99 9.70
CA SER A 216 -11.65 -14.65 10.62
C SER A 216 -10.32 -15.30 10.27
N SER A 217 -10.32 -16.35 9.41
CA SER A 217 -9.10 -17.03 8.94
C SER A 217 -8.35 -16.27 7.85
N THR A 218 -9.01 -15.29 7.18
CA THR A 218 -8.36 -14.45 6.17
C THR A 218 -7.54 -13.34 6.82
N PHE A 219 -6.59 -12.78 6.07
CA PHE A 219 -5.84 -11.60 6.50
C PHE A 219 -6.77 -10.44 6.91
N ILE A 220 -7.79 -10.16 6.09
CA ILE A 220 -8.81 -9.13 6.37
C ILE A 220 -9.53 -9.43 7.69
N GLY A 221 -9.97 -10.68 7.89
CA GLY A 221 -10.70 -11.09 9.09
C GLY A 221 -9.86 -11.02 10.36
N GLN A 222 -8.55 -11.22 10.26
CA GLN A 222 -7.63 -11.08 11.40
C GLN A 222 -7.57 -9.63 11.90
N ILE A 223 -7.59 -8.63 11.02
CA ILE A 223 -7.61 -7.21 11.43
C ILE A 223 -8.85 -6.90 12.28
N TYR A 224 -10.03 -7.41 11.88
CA TYR A 224 -11.24 -7.29 12.70
C TYR A 224 -11.11 -8.02 14.04
N THR A 225 -10.50 -9.21 14.05
CA THR A 225 -10.28 -10.00 15.27
C THR A 225 -9.41 -9.26 16.29
N MET A 226 -8.42 -8.49 15.83
CA MET A 226 -7.57 -7.66 16.70
C MET A 226 -8.39 -6.63 17.50
N THR A 227 -9.52 -6.18 16.98
CA THR A 227 -10.43 -5.25 17.65
C THR A 227 -11.51 -5.92 18.51
N GLY A 228 -11.45 -7.25 18.66
CA GLY A 228 -12.37 -8.04 19.48
C GLY A 228 -13.73 -8.34 18.84
N LEU A 229 -13.89 -8.03 17.56
CA LEU A 229 -15.11 -8.32 16.79
C LEU A 229 -15.20 -9.81 16.44
N LYS A 230 -16.44 -10.33 16.38
CA LYS A 230 -16.75 -11.70 15.93
C LYS A 230 -17.36 -11.69 14.55
N ASN A 231 -16.84 -12.53 13.70
CA ASN A 231 -17.28 -12.65 12.31
C ASN A 231 -18.52 -13.55 12.20
N ILE A 232 -19.60 -13.05 11.58
CA ILE A 232 -20.78 -13.88 11.31
C ILE A 232 -20.56 -14.88 10.18
N ALA A 233 -19.54 -14.66 9.31
CA ALA A 233 -19.25 -15.54 8.18
C ALA A 233 -18.47 -16.81 8.54
N ASP A 234 -17.87 -16.89 9.74
CA ASP A 234 -17.07 -18.07 10.16
C ASP A 234 -17.82 -19.41 10.05
N PRO A 235 -19.11 -19.52 10.47
CA PRO A 235 -19.86 -20.77 10.34
C PRO A 235 -20.16 -21.16 8.88
N ALA A 236 -20.08 -20.24 7.94
CA ALA A 236 -20.36 -20.50 6.53
C ALA A 236 -19.19 -21.16 5.79
N ASP A 237 -18.00 -21.22 6.40
CA ASP A 237 -16.80 -21.84 5.83
C ASP A 237 -16.04 -22.71 6.84
N GLU A 238 -16.75 -23.40 7.76
CA GLU A 238 -16.12 -24.29 8.76
C GLU A 238 -15.30 -25.42 8.13
N ASP A 239 -15.65 -25.85 6.92
CA ASP A 239 -14.93 -26.90 6.20
C ASP A 239 -13.77 -26.36 5.33
N GLY A 240 -13.60 -25.04 5.25
CA GLY A 240 -12.55 -24.37 4.50
C GLY A 240 -12.70 -24.45 2.99
N THR A 241 -13.86 -24.87 2.47
CA THR A 241 -14.07 -25.06 1.02
C THR A 241 -14.22 -23.73 0.26
N ALA A 242 -14.60 -22.66 0.96
CA ALA A 242 -14.65 -21.31 0.42
C ALA A 242 -13.33 -20.53 0.61
N TRP A 243 -12.30 -21.17 1.14
CA TRP A 243 -10.95 -20.57 1.29
C TRP A 243 -10.95 -19.28 2.11
N GLY A 244 -11.89 -19.15 3.03
CA GLY A 244 -12.08 -17.95 3.83
C GLY A 244 -12.96 -16.87 3.20
N TYR A 245 -13.51 -17.12 2.01
CA TYR A 245 -14.33 -16.15 1.25
C TYR A 245 -15.70 -16.74 0.86
N PRO A 246 -16.56 -17.06 1.85
CA PRO A 246 -17.88 -17.62 1.57
C PRO A 246 -18.82 -16.60 0.95
N GLN A 247 -19.67 -17.06 0.02
CA GLN A 247 -20.84 -16.31 -0.41
C GLN A 247 -22.00 -16.61 0.55
N LEU A 248 -22.50 -15.57 1.21
CA LEU A 248 -23.62 -15.70 2.14
C LEU A 248 -24.96 -15.51 1.44
N SER A 249 -26.06 -15.97 2.06
CA SER A 249 -27.39 -15.63 1.60
C SER A 249 -27.97 -14.47 2.44
N GLU A 250 -28.95 -13.76 1.87
CA GLU A 250 -29.66 -12.71 2.62
C GLU A 250 -30.29 -13.28 3.91
N GLU A 251 -30.88 -14.47 3.83
CA GLU A 251 -31.50 -15.13 4.98
C GLU A 251 -30.49 -15.42 6.08
N PHE A 252 -29.27 -15.86 5.71
CA PHE A 252 -28.22 -16.11 6.69
C PHE A 252 -27.82 -14.83 7.43
N ILE A 253 -27.66 -13.72 6.69
CA ILE A 253 -27.29 -12.43 7.28
C ILE A 253 -28.40 -11.91 8.18
N LEU A 254 -29.66 -12.06 7.75
CA LEU A 254 -30.84 -11.65 8.53
C LEU A 254 -31.00 -12.49 9.82
N GLU A 255 -30.69 -13.79 9.79
CA GLU A 255 -30.72 -14.68 10.97
C GLU A 255 -29.56 -14.38 11.93
N ALA A 256 -28.39 -14.08 11.40
CA ALA A 256 -27.20 -13.76 12.20
C ALA A 256 -27.31 -12.40 12.90
N ASP A 257 -28.11 -11.45 12.36
CA ASP A 257 -28.36 -10.11 12.88
C ASP A 257 -27.10 -9.38 13.37
N PRO A 258 -26.13 -9.08 12.49
CA PRO A 258 -24.86 -8.47 12.90
C PRO A 258 -25.06 -7.10 13.58
N ASP A 259 -24.20 -6.81 14.57
CA ASP A 259 -24.18 -5.51 15.25
C ASP A 259 -23.57 -4.40 14.40
N ILE A 260 -22.67 -4.78 13.47
CA ILE A 260 -21.94 -3.88 12.57
C ILE A 260 -21.92 -4.48 11.15
N ILE A 261 -22.10 -3.62 10.15
CA ILE A 261 -21.87 -3.94 8.75
C ILE A 261 -20.74 -3.06 8.23
N PHE A 262 -19.71 -3.68 7.66
CA PHE A 262 -18.68 -3.02 6.88
C PHE A 262 -18.88 -3.40 5.41
N PHE A 263 -18.80 -2.44 4.49
CA PHE A 263 -18.91 -2.71 3.07
C PHE A 263 -17.77 -2.04 2.28
N ALA A 264 -17.14 -2.81 1.40
CA ALA A 264 -15.95 -2.40 0.64
C ALA A 264 -16.25 -2.18 -0.86
N ASP A 265 -17.50 -2.24 -1.26
CA ASP A 265 -17.98 -2.29 -2.64
C ASP A 265 -18.63 -0.99 -3.15
N ALA A 266 -18.36 0.11 -2.46
CA ALA A 266 -18.87 1.42 -2.88
C ALA A 266 -18.36 1.82 -4.28
N THR A 267 -17.09 1.53 -4.59
CA THR A 267 -16.45 1.93 -5.84
C THR A 267 -16.83 1.01 -7.00
N CYS A 268 -16.76 -0.33 -6.83
CA CYS A 268 -17.06 -1.29 -7.89
C CYS A 268 -18.54 -1.36 -8.21
N CYS A 269 -19.38 -1.32 -7.17
CA CYS A 269 -20.76 -1.79 -7.24
C CYS A 269 -21.77 -0.70 -6.82
N ALA A 270 -21.28 0.53 -6.60
CA ALA A 270 -22.06 1.71 -6.22
C ALA A 270 -22.90 1.51 -4.94
N GLN A 271 -22.41 0.69 -4.00
CA GLN A 271 -23.05 0.51 -2.71
C GLN A 271 -22.87 1.74 -1.81
N SER A 272 -23.81 1.91 -0.91
CA SER A 272 -23.82 2.99 0.08
C SER A 272 -24.64 2.55 1.29
N VAL A 273 -24.49 3.25 2.40
CA VAL A 273 -25.34 3.04 3.58
C VAL A 273 -26.83 3.02 3.21
N ALA A 274 -27.26 3.88 2.28
CA ALA A 274 -28.65 3.97 1.84
C ALA A 274 -29.10 2.74 1.02
N THR A 275 -28.27 2.27 0.08
CA THR A 275 -28.59 1.09 -0.75
C THR A 275 -28.63 -0.18 0.08
N ILE A 276 -27.68 -0.38 0.98
CA ILE A 276 -27.63 -1.51 1.90
C ILE A 276 -28.83 -1.52 2.83
N SER A 277 -29.13 -0.38 3.47
CA SER A 277 -30.27 -0.26 4.38
C SER A 277 -31.65 -0.43 3.71
N ALA A 278 -31.73 -0.20 2.39
CA ALA A 278 -32.96 -0.35 1.61
C ALA A 278 -33.21 -1.77 1.08
N ARG A 279 -32.31 -2.70 1.28
CA ARG A 279 -32.49 -4.11 0.87
C ARG A 279 -33.68 -4.74 1.62
N PRO A 280 -34.41 -5.69 1.02
CA PRO A 280 -35.57 -6.32 1.65
C PRO A 280 -35.22 -6.97 3.00
N GLY A 281 -35.88 -6.54 4.08
CA GLY A 281 -35.64 -7.05 5.44
C GLY A 281 -34.47 -6.44 6.20
N TRP A 282 -33.52 -5.76 5.53
CA TRP A 282 -32.32 -5.24 6.18
C TRP A 282 -32.60 -4.07 7.14
N SER A 283 -33.72 -3.36 6.98
CA SER A 283 -34.16 -2.35 7.96
C SER A 283 -34.36 -2.89 9.37
N GLU A 284 -34.54 -4.22 9.52
CA GLU A 284 -34.72 -4.88 10.81
C GLU A 284 -33.40 -5.31 11.46
N LEU A 285 -32.28 -5.32 10.71
CA LEU A 285 -30.96 -5.66 11.24
C LEU A 285 -30.54 -4.68 12.33
N SER A 286 -29.91 -5.20 13.37
CA SER A 286 -29.38 -4.42 14.49
C SER A 286 -28.39 -3.36 14.01
N ALA A 287 -27.49 -3.69 13.08
CA ALA A 287 -26.55 -2.76 12.46
C ALA A 287 -27.27 -1.59 11.78
N VAL A 288 -28.30 -1.85 10.99
CA VAL A 288 -29.03 -0.81 10.25
C VAL A 288 -29.85 0.07 11.19
N ARG A 289 -30.61 -0.53 12.13
CA ARG A 289 -31.41 0.21 13.10
C ARG A 289 -30.59 1.16 13.97
N ASN A 290 -29.36 0.73 14.32
CA ASN A 290 -28.46 1.51 15.15
C ASN A 290 -27.55 2.42 14.34
N GLY A 291 -27.60 2.41 12.99
CA GLY A 291 -26.74 3.21 12.12
C GLY A 291 -25.26 2.78 12.19
N ASN A 292 -25.01 1.49 12.36
CA ASN A 292 -23.69 0.86 12.43
C ASN A 292 -23.31 0.23 11.08
N VAL A 293 -23.54 0.96 9.99
CA VAL A 293 -23.17 0.57 8.62
C VAL A 293 -22.06 1.50 8.16
N PHE A 294 -20.88 0.95 7.91
CA PHE A 294 -19.65 1.71 7.65
C PHE A 294 -19.08 1.34 6.28
N GLU A 295 -18.79 2.36 5.48
CA GLU A 295 -18.06 2.23 4.25
C GLU A 295 -16.57 2.01 4.54
N MET A 296 -15.96 1.05 3.83
CA MET A 296 -14.54 0.78 3.86
C MET A 296 -13.93 1.18 2.51
N ASP A 297 -12.76 1.80 2.55
CA ASP A 297 -11.97 1.96 1.33
C ASP A 297 -11.53 0.57 0.84
N SER A 298 -11.94 0.20 -0.39
CA SER A 298 -11.68 -1.12 -0.95
C SER A 298 -10.19 -1.42 -1.11
N ASP A 299 -9.37 -0.41 -1.39
CA ASP A 299 -7.93 -0.59 -1.52
C ASP A 299 -7.26 -0.85 -0.17
N ILE A 300 -7.59 -0.02 0.83
CA ILE A 300 -7.02 -0.14 2.17
C ILE A 300 -7.43 -1.45 2.82
N SER A 301 -8.69 -1.88 2.64
CA SER A 301 -9.22 -3.11 3.25
C SER A 301 -8.78 -4.40 2.54
N SER A 302 -8.25 -4.33 1.31
CA SER A 302 -7.85 -5.50 0.52
C SER A 302 -6.34 -5.64 0.31
N ARG A 303 -5.53 -4.68 0.78
CA ARG A 303 -4.09 -4.67 0.59
C ARG A 303 -3.37 -4.82 1.93
N TRP A 304 -2.41 -5.76 1.98
CA TRP A 304 -1.57 -6.02 3.15
C TRP A 304 -0.30 -5.16 3.16
N GLY A 305 -0.40 -3.91 2.69
CA GLY A 305 0.70 -2.94 2.65
C GLY A 305 0.77 -2.06 3.91
N PRO A 306 1.60 -1.02 3.90
CA PRO A 306 1.76 -0.11 5.04
C PRO A 306 0.46 0.57 5.48
N ARG A 307 -0.50 0.78 4.55
CA ARG A 307 -1.82 1.37 4.84
C ARG A 307 -2.79 0.44 5.58
N LEU A 308 -2.41 -0.81 5.89
CA LEU A 308 -3.24 -1.66 6.74
C LEU A 308 -3.49 -1.05 8.12
N VAL A 309 -2.61 -0.13 8.57
CA VAL A 309 -2.81 0.63 9.80
C VAL A 309 -4.05 1.51 9.72
N ASP A 310 -4.29 2.14 8.56
CA ASP A 310 -5.49 2.97 8.31
C ASP A 310 -6.76 2.10 8.31
N PHE A 311 -6.64 0.84 7.82
CA PHE A 311 -7.73 -0.13 7.91
C PHE A 311 -8.08 -0.45 9.37
N LEU A 312 -7.08 -0.79 10.18
CA LEU A 312 -7.27 -1.06 11.60
C LEU A 312 -7.84 0.16 12.34
N GLU A 313 -7.35 1.36 12.05
CA GLU A 313 -7.86 2.61 12.64
C GLU A 313 -9.34 2.83 12.28
N THR A 314 -9.72 2.57 11.02
CA THR A 314 -11.12 2.68 10.58
C THR A 314 -12.02 1.72 11.34
N VAL A 315 -11.60 0.47 11.52
CA VAL A 315 -12.35 -0.53 12.30
C VAL A 315 -12.43 -0.11 13.78
N ALA A 316 -11.33 0.34 14.37
CA ALA A 316 -11.27 0.80 15.76
C ALA A 316 -12.23 1.98 16.00
N ASN A 317 -12.27 2.95 15.08
CA ASN A 317 -13.18 4.09 15.15
C ASN A 317 -14.66 3.67 15.03
N ALA A 318 -14.96 2.66 14.21
CA ALA A 318 -16.30 2.09 14.14
C ALA A 318 -16.71 1.44 15.47
N VAL A 319 -15.84 0.62 16.06
CA VAL A 319 -16.06 0.00 17.40
C VAL A 319 -16.26 1.07 18.47
N ALA A 320 -15.43 2.10 18.50
CA ALA A 320 -15.57 3.20 19.46
C ALA A 320 -16.91 3.95 19.28
N THR A 321 -17.36 4.13 18.03
CA THR A 321 -18.64 4.76 17.72
C THR A 321 -19.81 3.92 18.24
N VAL A 322 -19.76 2.60 18.10
CA VAL A 322 -20.80 1.67 18.59
C VAL A 322 -20.82 1.65 20.12
N ASN A 323 -19.66 1.62 20.75
CA ASN A 323 -19.55 1.59 22.24
C ASN A 323 -20.03 2.90 22.90
N ALA A 324 -20.04 4.02 22.19
CA ALA A 324 -20.45 5.32 22.72
C ALA A 324 -21.97 5.54 22.73
N ARG A 325 -22.76 4.64 22.18
CA ARG A 325 -24.22 4.68 22.07
C ARG A 325 -24.92 3.88 23.13
#